data_24fc0de6ffda14361fdd254c57c7c836
#
_entry.id   24fc0de6ffda14361fdd254c57c7c836
#
_cell.length_a   1.000
_cell.length_b   1.000
_cell.length_c   1.000
_cell.angle_alpha   90.00
_cell.angle_beta   90.00
_cell.angle_gamma   90.00
#
_symmetry.space_group_name_H-M   'P 1'
#
loop_
_entity.id
_entity.type
_entity.pdbx_description
1 polymer ?
#
loop_
_entity_poly.entity_id
_entity_poly.type
_entity_poly.pdbx_seq_one_letter_code
_entity_poly.pdbx_strand_id
1 'polypeptide(L)'
;VTEVLDELAALRDRLVAAGVHAENIILDPGLGFAKGGMQDWELLAALGQLHALGHRVLIAGSRKRFLANALNAADAARAKPQYPAAGAGTVPDQMPPARAPEDRDAASAALSALVAAQGVWGVRVHNVPPTVDAVTVANTLRTVIRTNQT
;
A
#
# COMPACT_ATOMS: atom_id res chain seq x y z
N VAL A 1 9.74 -2.63 -11.10
CA VAL A 1 10.25 -3.05 -9.77
C VAL A 1 11.76 -2.95 -9.76
N THR A 2 12.48 -3.65 -10.64
CA THR A 2 13.96 -3.74 -10.67
C THR A 2 14.63 -2.37 -10.63
N GLU A 3 14.22 -1.45 -11.51
CA GLU A 3 14.74 -0.08 -11.56
C GLU A 3 14.66 0.64 -10.20
N VAL A 4 13.54 0.52 -9.49
CA VAL A 4 13.39 1.13 -8.14
C VAL A 4 14.31 0.49 -7.12
N LEU A 5 14.49 -0.83 -7.18
CA LEU A 5 15.42 -1.54 -6.29
C LEU A 5 16.87 -1.11 -6.55
N ASP A 6 17.26 -0.99 -7.82
CA ASP A 6 18.61 -0.56 -8.22
C ASP A 6 18.87 0.89 -7.80
N GLU A 7 17.91 1.78 -7.98
CA GLU A 7 18.00 3.18 -7.54
C GLU A 7 18.13 3.29 -6.02
N LEU A 8 17.32 2.53 -5.24
CA LEU A 8 17.40 2.52 -3.78
C LEU A 8 18.73 1.95 -3.30
N ALA A 9 19.23 0.87 -3.92
CA ALA A 9 20.52 0.31 -3.61
C ALA A 9 21.66 1.31 -3.87
N ALA A 10 21.66 1.96 -5.04
CA ALA A 10 22.66 2.97 -5.40
C ALA A 10 22.60 4.20 -4.47
N LEU A 11 21.41 4.64 -4.06
CA LEU A 11 21.24 5.75 -3.12
C LEU A 11 21.78 5.38 -1.74
N ARG A 12 21.43 4.17 -1.23
CA ARG A 12 21.95 3.63 0.02
C ARG A 12 23.49 3.62 0.01
N ASP A 13 24.10 3.10 -1.05
CA ASP A 13 25.56 2.97 -1.14
C ASP A 13 26.24 4.34 -1.13
N ARG A 14 25.65 5.33 -1.81
CA ARG A 14 26.14 6.72 -1.76
C ARG A 14 26.04 7.33 -0.36
N LEU A 15 24.95 7.08 0.37
CA LEU A 15 24.76 7.57 1.75
C LEU A 15 25.79 6.94 2.69
N VAL A 16 26.03 5.64 2.60
CA VAL A 16 27.03 4.93 3.39
C VAL A 16 28.44 5.46 3.07
N ALA A 17 28.78 5.65 1.80
CA ALA A 17 30.06 6.23 1.39
C ALA A 17 30.25 7.68 1.89
N ALA A 18 29.14 8.42 2.08
CA ALA A 18 29.15 9.76 2.68
C ALA A 18 29.20 9.76 4.21
N GLY A 19 29.30 8.59 4.86
CA GLY A 19 29.44 8.46 6.32
C GLY A 19 28.12 8.26 7.08
N VAL A 20 27.00 8.04 6.40
CA VAL A 20 25.73 7.68 7.08
C VAL A 20 25.83 6.23 7.55
N HIS A 21 25.58 5.99 8.83
CA HIS A 21 25.54 4.64 9.38
C HIS A 21 24.36 3.84 8.77
N ALA A 22 24.61 2.60 8.35
CA ALA A 22 23.64 1.75 7.66
C ALA A 22 22.35 1.53 8.49
N GLU A 23 22.47 1.40 9.81
CA GLU A 23 21.35 1.26 10.73
C GLU A 23 20.43 2.49 10.80
N ASN A 24 20.89 3.66 10.35
CA ASN A 24 20.10 4.89 10.30
C ASN A 24 19.37 5.08 8.97
N ILE A 25 19.56 4.16 8.01
CA ILE A 25 18.91 4.22 6.72
C ILE A 25 17.57 3.47 6.78
N ILE A 26 16.52 4.11 6.28
CA ILE A 26 15.19 3.54 6.08
C ILE A 26 14.84 3.74 4.61
N LEU A 27 14.47 2.66 3.91
CA LEU A 27 14.13 2.70 2.50
C LEU A 27 12.62 2.93 2.31
N ASP A 28 12.26 3.91 1.47
CA ASP A 28 10.89 4.16 1.01
C ASP A 28 10.86 4.01 -0.53
N PRO A 29 10.09 3.07 -1.10
CA PRO A 29 10.06 2.86 -2.55
C PRO A 29 9.33 3.96 -3.32
N GLY A 30 8.82 4.99 -2.66
CA GLY A 30 8.21 6.14 -3.31
C GLY A 30 6.89 5.83 -4.02
N LEU A 31 5.97 5.13 -3.37
CA LEU A 31 4.64 4.86 -3.93
C LEU A 31 3.93 6.16 -4.33
N GLY A 32 3.27 6.14 -5.49
CA GLY A 32 2.49 7.27 -6.04
C GLY A 32 3.33 8.41 -6.63
N PHE A 33 4.67 8.27 -6.69
CA PHE A 33 5.54 9.22 -7.39
C PHE A 33 5.97 8.64 -8.75
N ALA A 34 5.79 9.41 -9.83
CA ALA A 34 6.22 9.08 -11.20
C ALA A 34 5.81 7.68 -11.72
N LYS A 35 4.93 6.98 -11.02
CA LYS A 35 4.46 5.63 -11.34
C LYS A 35 2.98 5.70 -11.73
N GLY A 36 2.61 5.00 -12.78
CA GLY A 36 1.23 4.93 -13.26
C GLY A 36 0.62 3.53 -13.13
N GLY A 37 -0.71 3.47 -13.02
CA GLY A 37 -1.45 2.21 -13.11
C GLY A 37 -1.12 1.20 -12.02
N MET A 38 -0.62 0.03 -12.43
CA MET A 38 -0.37 -1.11 -11.54
C MET A 38 1.00 -1.09 -10.86
N GLN A 39 1.92 -0.19 -11.24
CA GLN A 39 3.31 -0.20 -10.75
C GLN A 39 3.43 -0.06 -9.22
N ASP A 40 2.55 0.72 -8.59
CA ASP A 40 2.51 0.83 -7.13
C ASP A 40 2.13 -0.52 -6.47
N TRP A 41 1.21 -1.26 -7.07
CA TRP A 41 0.82 -2.60 -6.61
C TRP A 41 1.91 -3.64 -6.83
N GLU A 42 2.64 -3.56 -7.95
CA GLU A 42 3.79 -4.42 -8.23
C GLU A 42 4.91 -4.22 -7.21
N LEU A 43 5.18 -2.97 -6.80
CA LEU A 43 6.14 -2.68 -5.74
C LEU A 43 5.70 -3.23 -4.38
N LEU A 44 4.41 -3.10 -4.06
CA LEU A 44 3.85 -3.68 -2.82
C LEU A 44 3.90 -5.21 -2.83
N ALA A 45 3.71 -5.84 -3.98
CA ALA A 45 3.86 -7.28 -4.15
C ALA A 45 5.33 -7.74 -4.03
N ALA A 46 6.28 -6.84 -4.29
CA ALA A 46 7.72 -7.10 -4.27
C ALA A 46 8.41 -6.72 -2.93
N LEU A 47 7.66 -6.53 -1.82
CA LEU A 47 8.21 -6.15 -0.51
C LEU A 47 9.34 -7.08 -0.04
N GLY A 48 9.28 -8.38 -0.36
CA GLY A 48 10.36 -9.32 -0.07
C GLY A 48 11.69 -8.92 -0.71
N GLN A 49 11.66 -8.38 -1.93
CA GLN A 49 12.88 -7.90 -2.62
C GLN A 49 13.40 -6.59 -1.98
N LEU A 50 12.50 -5.70 -1.52
CA LEU A 50 12.89 -4.51 -0.75
C LEU A 50 13.57 -4.90 0.58
N HIS A 51 13.01 -5.87 1.31
CA HIS A 51 13.62 -6.39 2.54
C HIS A 51 14.99 -7.04 2.28
N ALA A 52 15.18 -7.68 1.13
CA ALA A 52 16.47 -8.28 0.76
C ALA A 52 17.61 -7.25 0.58
N LEU A 53 17.31 -5.94 0.46
CA LEU A 53 18.31 -4.87 0.50
C LEU A 53 18.92 -4.67 1.90
N GLY A 54 18.42 -5.36 2.95
CA GLY A 54 19.02 -5.42 4.28
C GLY A 54 18.73 -4.22 5.18
N HIS A 55 17.76 -3.37 4.82
CA HIS A 55 17.41 -2.17 5.58
C HIS A 55 15.95 -2.18 6.03
N ARG A 56 15.64 -1.31 7.00
CA ARG A 56 14.25 -1.04 7.40
C ARG A 56 13.48 -0.46 6.22
N VAL A 57 12.26 -0.93 6.00
CA VAL A 57 11.38 -0.47 4.91
C VAL A 57 10.22 0.32 5.49
N LEU A 58 9.98 1.53 4.97
CA LEU A 58 8.83 2.35 5.28
C LEU A 58 7.90 2.40 4.05
N ILE A 59 6.61 2.27 4.29
CA ILE A 59 5.59 2.37 3.24
C ILE A 59 4.69 3.59 3.46
N ALA A 60 4.65 4.47 2.46
CA ALA A 60 3.85 5.69 2.46
C ALA A 60 2.78 5.64 1.36
N GLY A 61 1.74 4.82 1.57
CA GLY A 61 0.65 4.61 0.59
C GLY A 61 -0.66 5.33 0.89
N SER A 62 -0.79 5.94 2.11
CA SER A 62 -2.04 6.51 2.60
C SER A 62 -2.61 7.58 1.67
N ARG A 63 -3.91 7.49 1.37
CA ARG A 63 -4.72 8.40 0.55
C ARG A 63 -4.22 8.57 -0.89
N LYS A 64 -3.24 7.79 -1.34
CA LYS A 64 -2.64 7.94 -2.67
C LYS A 64 -3.58 7.49 -3.78
N ARG A 65 -3.30 7.98 -4.99
CA ARG A 65 -4.17 7.82 -6.17
C ARG A 65 -4.38 6.35 -6.58
N PHE A 66 -3.39 5.50 -6.40
CA PHE A 66 -3.54 4.07 -6.74
C PHE A 66 -4.61 3.38 -5.88
N LEU A 67 -4.78 3.78 -4.59
CA LEU A 67 -5.90 3.33 -3.75
C LEU A 67 -7.23 3.86 -4.29
N ALA A 68 -7.30 5.15 -4.67
CA ALA A 68 -8.49 5.72 -5.27
C ALA A 68 -8.91 4.94 -6.53
N ASN A 69 -7.97 4.62 -7.40
CA ASN A 69 -8.24 3.89 -8.64
C ASN A 69 -8.86 2.51 -8.36
N ALA A 70 -8.31 1.78 -7.38
CA ALA A 70 -8.86 0.48 -6.98
C ALA A 70 -10.28 0.60 -6.40
N LEU A 71 -10.50 1.60 -5.52
CA LEU A 71 -11.81 1.83 -4.91
C LEU A 71 -12.85 2.28 -5.92
N ASN A 72 -12.50 3.22 -6.80
CA ASN A 72 -13.42 3.70 -7.85
C ASN A 72 -13.79 2.59 -8.83
N ALA A 73 -12.85 1.71 -9.19
CA ALA A 73 -13.14 0.54 -10.01
C ALA A 73 -14.12 -0.43 -9.31
N ALA A 74 -13.94 -0.65 -8.01
CA ALA A 74 -14.84 -1.49 -7.22
C ALA A 74 -16.23 -0.85 -7.07
N ASP A 75 -16.32 0.47 -6.87
CA ASP A 75 -17.59 1.19 -6.77
C ASP A 75 -18.34 1.15 -8.11
N ALA A 76 -17.65 1.36 -9.22
CA ALA A 76 -18.22 1.24 -10.55
C ALA A 76 -18.75 -0.19 -10.84
N ALA A 77 -18.02 -1.21 -10.39
CA ALA A 77 -18.45 -2.60 -10.53
C ALA A 77 -19.71 -2.91 -9.70
N ARG A 78 -19.84 -2.35 -8.49
CA ARG A 78 -21.03 -2.51 -7.62
C ARG A 78 -22.24 -1.74 -8.14
N ALA A 79 -22.04 -0.62 -8.83
CA ALA A 79 -23.12 0.18 -9.42
C ALA A 79 -23.79 -0.50 -10.62
N LYS A 80 -23.15 -1.50 -11.23
CA LYS A 80 -23.77 -2.28 -12.31
C LYS A 80 -24.82 -3.23 -11.74
N PRO A 81 -26.06 -3.26 -12.29
CA PRO A 81 -27.08 -4.20 -11.83
C PRO A 81 -26.58 -5.64 -12.01
N GLN A 82 -26.66 -6.44 -10.96
CA GLN A 82 -26.27 -7.85 -10.99
C GLN A 82 -27.17 -8.72 -11.89
N TYR A 83 -28.41 -8.24 -12.16
CA TYR A 83 -29.36 -8.86 -13.07
C TYR A 83 -29.98 -7.78 -13.95
N PRO A 84 -30.06 -7.99 -15.28
CA PRO A 84 -30.86 -7.14 -16.10
C PRO A 84 -32.33 -7.37 -15.70
N ALA A 85 -32.93 -6.43 -14.98
CA ALA A 85 -34.34 -6.47 -14.68
C ALA A 85 -35.09 -6.32 -15.99
N ALA A 86 -35.85 -7.34 -16.41
CA ALA A 86 -36.73 -7.24 -17.55
C ALA A 86 -37.73 -6.12 -17.27
N GLY A 87 -37.63 -4.99 -18.01
CA GLY A 87 -38.54 -3.85 -17.94
C GLY A 87 -38.16 -2.70 -17.03
N ALA A 88 -36.97 -2.67 -16.44
CA ALA A 88 -36.54 -1.52 -15.62
C ALA A 88 -35.97 -0.40 -16.50
N GLY A 89 -36.64 0.76 -16.43
CA GLY A 89 -36.15 2.01 -16.99
C GLY A 89 -34.81 2.43 -16.39
N THR A 90 -34.01 3.07 -17.22
CA THR A 90 -32.78 3.87 -16.94
C THR A 90 -31.87 3.38 -15.84
N VAL A 91 -30.84 2.66 -16.24
CA VAL A 91 -29.57 2.54 -15.50
C VAL A 91 -29.10 3.96 -15.19
N PRO A 92 -28.68 4.28 -13.96
CA PRO A 92 -28.07 5.58 -13.68
C PRO A 92 -26.86 5.77 -14.60
N ASP A 93 -26.95 6.76 -15.49
CA ASP A 93 -25.90 7.09 -16.48
C ASP A 93 -24.66 7.75 -15.83
N GLN A 94 -24.62 7.82 -14.49
CA GLN A 94 -23.54 8.47 -13.78
C GLN A 94 -22.72 7.46 -12.99
N MET A 95 -21.47 7.30 -13.39
CA MET A 95 -20.46 6.66 -12.55
C MET A 95 -20.41 7.39 -11.20
N PRO A 96 -20.31 6.65 -10.07
CA PRO A 96 -20.14 7.28 -8.77
C PRO A 96 -18.91 8.22 -8.81
N PRO A 97 -18.99 9.39 -8.14
CA PRO A 97 -17.88 10.32 -8.11
C PRO A 97 -16.64 9.65 -7.51
N ALA A 98 -15.46 10.05 -7.99
CA ALA A 98 -14.20 9.55 -7.44
C ALA A 98 -14.09 9.88 -5.95
N ARG A 99 -13.68 8.91 -5.14
CA ARG A 99 -13.54 9.09 -3.70
C ARG A 99 -12.54 10.20 -3.35
N ALA A 100 -12.94 11.11 -2.49
CA ALA A 100 -12.05 12.13 -1.93
C ALA A 100 -10.88 11.48 -1.13
N PRO A 101 -9.77 12.18 -0.90
CA PRO A 101 -8.63 11.58 -0.17
C PRO A 101 -9.01 11.00 1.19
N GLU A 102 -9.84 11.66 1.97
CA GLU A 102 -10.34 11.25 3.29
C GLU A 102 -11.22 10.00 3.23
N ASP A 103 -11.94 9.80 2.15
CA ASP A 103 -12.78 8.61 1.92
C ASP A 103 -11.94 7.35 1.62
N ARG A 104 -10.62 7.50 1.57
CA ARG A 104 -9.64 6.41 1.35
C ARG A 104 -9.00 5.92 2.65
N ASP A 105 -9.41 6.44 3.82
CA ASP A 105 -8.77 6.11 5.09
C ASP A 105 -8.92 4.64 5.47
N ALA A 106 -10.09 4.05 5.24
CA ALA A 106 -10.29 2.63 5.47
C ALA A 106 -9.36 1.76 4.58
N ALA A 107 -9.21 2.12 3.30
CA ALA A 107 -8.28 1.43 2.40
C ALA A 107 -6.81 1.68 2.78
N SER A 108 -6.49 2.87 3.30
CA SER A 108 -5.15 3.19 3.83
C SER A 108 -4.81 2.35 5.06
N ALA A 109 -5.76 2.16 5.98
CA ALA A 109 -5.59 1.30 7.15
C ALA A 109 -5.45 -0.18 6.73
N ALA A 110 -6.28 -0.66 5.79
CA ALA A 110 -6.18 -2.01 5.24
C ALA A 110 -4.82 -2.26 4.58
N LEU A 111 -4.33 -1.34 3.73
CA LEU A 111 -3.00 -1.43 3.16
C LEU A 111 -1.93 -1.50 4.24
N SER A 112 -2.02 -0.66 5.28
CA SER A 112 -1.07 -0.63 6.39
C SER A 112 -1.02 -1.96 7.14
N ALA A 113 -2.16 -2.60 7.38
CA ALA A 113 -2.23 -3.94 7.96
C ALA A 113 -1.55 -4.99 7.07
N LEU A 114 -1.82 -4.97 5.77
CA LEU A 114 -1.26 -5.93 4.82
C LEU A 114 0.28 -5.84 4.75
N VAL A 115 0.84 -4.63 4.71
CA VAL A 115 2.30 -4.45 4.65
C VAL A 115 2.95 -4.71 6.02
N ALA A 116 2.27 -4.40 7.13
CA ALA A 116 2.73 -4.75 8.47
C ALA A 116 2.82 -6.27 8.66
N ALA A 117 1.85 -7.03 8.14
CA ALA A 117 1.91 -8.49 8.14
C ALA A 117 3.14 -9.02 7.38
N GLN A 118 3.63 -8.31 6.37
CA GLN A 118 4.86 -8.62 5.63
C GLN A 118 6.15 -8.11 6.31
N GLY A 119 6.03 -7.44 7.46
CA GLY A 119 7.20 -7.08 8.28
C GLY A 119 7.84 -5.75 7.95
N VAL A 120 7.15 -4.81 7.29
CA VAL A 120 7.68 -3.45 7.12
C VAL A 120 7.96 -2.81 8.49
N TRP A 121 9.00 -1.98 8.55
CA TRP A 121 9.39 -1.29 9.77
C TRP A 121 8.38 -0.23 10.19
N GLY A 122 7.76 0.45 9.22
CA GLY A 122 6.82 1.53 9.53
C GLY A 122 5.93 1.88 8.35
N VAL A 123 4.84 2.57 8.65
CA VAL A 123 3.92 3.16 7.68
C VAL A 123 3.76 4.65 7.96
N ARG A 124 3.72 5.47 6.89
CA ARG A 124 3.43 6.90 7.01
C ARG A 124 2.01 7.17 6.50
N VAL A 125 1.15 7.69 7.38
CA VAL A 125 -0.28 7.80 7.15
C VAL A 125 -0.85 9.16 7.55
N HIS A 126 -2.02 9.51 7.03
CA HIS A 126 -2.76 10.74 7.37
C HIS A 126 -3.68 10.53 8.59
N ASN A 127 -4.27 9.35 8.73
CA ASN A 127 -5.18 9.02 9.82
C ASN A 127 -4.56 7.93 10.69
N VAL A 128 -4.01 8.34 11.83
CA VAL A 128 -3.21 7.45 12.71
C VAL A 128 -4.07 6.47 13.50
N PRO A 129 -5.16 6.86 14.20
CA PRO A 129 -5.87 5.94 15.10
C PRO A 129 -6.34 4.65 14.42
N PRO A 130 -7.12 4.68 13.32
CA PRO A 130 -7.56 3.44 12.68
C PRO A 130 -6.41 2.64 12.06
N THR A 131 -5.30 3.31 11.72
CA THR A 131 -4.10 2.62 11.22
C THR A 131 -3.40 1.85 12.34
N VAL A 132 -3.30 2.40 13.53
CA VAL A 132 -2.74 1.72 14.71
C VAL A 132 -3.54 0.45 15.01
N ASP A 133 -4.87 0.54 15.02
CA ASP A 133 -5.73 -0.63 15.25
C ASP A 133 -5.49 -1.72 14.18
N ALA A 134 -5.48 -1.34 12.90
CA ALA A 134 -5.27 -2.25 11.79
C ALA A 134 -3.89 -2.94 11.83
N VAL A 135 -2.83 -2.19 12.14
CA VAL A 135 -1.46 -2.72 12.29
C VAL A 135 -1.35 -3.62 13.54
N THR A 136 -2.03 -3.27 14.63
CA THR A 136 -2.07 -4.11 15.84
C THR A 136 -2.66 -5.48 15.53
N VAL A 137 -3.81 -5.53 14.85
CA VAL A 137 -4.45 -6.78 14.43
C VAL A 137 -3.50 -7.61 13.54
N ALA A 138 -2.89 -6.99 12.55
CA ALA A 138 -1.96 -7.66 11.62
C ALA A 138 -0.75 -8.24 12.36
N ASN A 139 -0.14 -7.49 13.28
CA ASN A 139 1.02 -7.93 14.05
C ASN A 139 0.67 -9.05 15.04
N THR A 140 -0.50 -8.98 15.68
CA THR A 140 -0.98 -10.04 16.56
C THR A 140 -1.12 -11.36 15.81
N LEU A 141 -1.79 -11.34 14.64
CA LEU A 141 -1.96 -12.52 13.81
C LEU A 141 -0.60 -13.06 13.32
N ARG A 142 0.29 -12.20 12.87
CA ARG A 142 1.64 -12.59 12.43
C ARG A 142 2.42 -13.29 13.53
N THR A 143 2.32 -12.82 14.77
CA THR A 143 2.98 -13.45 15.91
C THR A 143 2.48 -14.87 16.15
N VAL A 144 1.16 -15.09 16.15
CA VAL A 144 0.56 -16.42 16.31
C VAL A 144 0.97 -17.38 15.19
N ILE A 145 0.96 -16.91 13.93
CA ILE A 145 1.37 -17.73 12.79
C ILE A 145 2.82 -18.18 12.95
N ARG A 146 3.73 -17.30 13.36
CA ARG A 146 5.16 -17.64 13.55
C ARG A 146 5.36 -18.63 14.69
N THR A 147 4.63 -18.49 15.80
CA THR A 147 4.72 -19.43 16.93
C THR A 147 4.25 -20.84 16.56
N ASN A 148 3.28 -20.96 15.67
CA ASN A 148 2.74 -22.27 15.24
C ASN A 148 3.60 -22.97 14.17
N GLN A 149 4.65 -22.32 13.66
CA GLN A 149 5.58 -22.89 12.65
C GLN A 149 6.92 -23.32 13.26
N THR A 150 7.12 -23.10 14.54
CA THR A 150 8.27 -23.55 15.35
C THR A 150 7.89 -24.75 16.19
#